data_639bbb2d2f5fecb2421ad9da88023ca8
#
_entry.id   639bbb2d2f5fecb2421ad9da88023ca8
#
_cell.length_a   1.000
_cell.length_b   1.000
_cell.length_c   1.000
_cell.angle_alpha   90.00
_cell.angle_beta   90.00
_cell.angle_gamma   90.00
#
_symmetry.space_group_name_H-M   'P 1'
#
loop_
_entity.id
_entity.type
_entity.pdbx_description
1 polymer ?
#
loop_
_entity_poly.entity_id
_entity_poly.type
_entity_poly.pdbx_seq_one_letter_code
_entity_poly.pdbx_strand_id
1 'polypeptide(L)'
;HTFNTDDSNFERTVPGYFYRHKDDGQFANGSGCGNETASNRPMMRKYMVESVKYWINEYHLDGFRFDLMGIHDIETMKQIREAATEIDPTIFIYGEGWAAEAPQMPTDSLAMKANIYRMPGIAAFSDEIRDGLRGPFSDNKQGAFLAGLPGNEESIKFGLVGGIQHPQVDNEGVNYSKAPWAAQPTQLISYISCHDDMCLVDRLNTSIPGITP
;
A
#
# COMPACT_ATOMS: atom_id res chain seq x y z
N HIS A 1 6.79 -10.80 5.59
CA HIS A 1 7.92 -11.11 4.70
C HIS A 1 9.11 -11.64 5.48
N THR A 2 9.98 -12.40 4.85
CA THR A 2 11.22 -12.95 5.43
C THR A 2 12.32 -12.99 4.37
N PHE A 3 13.54 -12.61 4.73
CA PHE A 3 14.69 -12.69 3.80
C PHE A 3 15.22 -14.12 3.62
N ASN A 4 14.88 -15.04 4.51
CA ASN A 4 15.28 -16.44 4.43
C ASN A 4 14.04 -17.32 4.38
N THR A 5 13.41 -17.41 3.21
CA THR A 5 12.12 -18.07 3.01
C THR A 5 12.23 -19.58 3.25
N ASP A 6 13.33 -20.23 2.86
CA ASP A 6 13.56 -21.67 3.07
C ASP A 6 13.61 -22.05 4.56
N ASP A 7 14.00 -21.11 5.42
CA ASP A 7 14.07 -21.32 6.87
C ASP A 7 12.77 -20.95 7.59
N SER A 8 11.75 -20.42 6.88
CA SER A 8 10.50 -20.05 7.50
C SER A 8 9.74 -21.30 7.99
N ASN A 9 9.05 -21.17 9.12
CA ASN A 9 8.21 -22.25 9.64
C ASN A 9 7.10 -22.66 8.65
N PHE A 10 6.58 -21.72 7.87
CA PHE A 10 5.57 -21.98 6.86
C PHE A 10 6.12 -22.87 5.74
N GLU A 11 7.28 -22.52 5.19
CA GLU A 11 7.88 -23.28 4.10
C GLU A 11 8.33 -24.68 4.57
N ARG A 12 8.89 -24.77 5.77
CA ARG A 12 9.28 -26.05 6.37
C ARG A 12 8.10 -26.97 6.70
N THR A 13 6.93 -26.38 7.02
CA THR A 13 5.75 -27.17 7.36
C THR A 13 5.04 -27.69 6.12
N VAL A 14 4.82 -26.85 5.12
CA VAL A 14 4.18 -27.20 3.85
C VAL A 14 4.91 -26.48 2.70
N PRO A 15 5.98 -27.11 2.17
CA PRO A 15 6.78 -26.53 1.10
C PRO A 15 5.92 -26.13 -0.11
N GLY A 16 6.16 -24.94 -0.65
CA GLY A 16 5.49 -24.43 -1.85
C GLY A 16 4.04 -23.99 -1.65
N TYR A 17 3.53 -23.91 -0.41
CA TYR A 17 2.12 -23.55 -0.19
C TYR A 17 1.90 -22.09 0.23
N PHE A 18 2.67 -21.60 1.19
CA PHE A 18 2.42 -20.30 1.82
C PHE A 18 3.08 -19.13 1.10
N TYR A 19 4.03 -19.42 0.22
CA TYR A 19 4.67 -18.43 -0.66
C TYR A 19 4.38 -18.75 -2.12
N ARG A 20 4.27 -17.73 -2.96
CA ARG A 20 4.10 -17.90 -4.39
C ARG A 20 5.43 -18.27 -5.05
N HIS A 21 5.37 -19.14 -6.04
CA HIS A 21 6.51 -19.56 -6.84
C HIS A 21 6.29 -19.18 -8.28
N LYS A 22 7.39 -18.92 -8.97
CA LYS A 22 7.44 -18.80 -10.43
C LYS A 22 7.36 -20.18 -11.07
N ASP A 23 7.17 -20.21 -12.38
CA ASP A 23 7.09 -21.47 -13.16
C ASP A 23 8.37 -22.33 -13.09
N ASP A 24 9.52 -21.69 -12.82
CA ASP A 24 10.81 -22.34 -12.62
C ASP A 24 11.03 -22.89 -11.20
N GLY A 25 10.03 -22.75 -10.34
CA GLY A 25 10.07 -23.21 -8.94
C GLY A 25 10.76 -22.25 -7.98
N GLN A 26 11.31 -21.12 -8.43
CA GLN A 26 11.87 -20.10 -7.54
C GLN A 26 10.76 -19.31 -6.86
N PHE A 27 11.05 -18.74 -5.69
CA PHE A 27 10.12 -17.83 -5.02
C PHE A 27 9.83 -16.61 -5.89
N ALA A 28 8.55 -16.25 -6.01
CA ALA A 28 8.16 -14.95 -6.53
C ALA A 28 8.63 -13.85 -5.57
N ASN A 29 8.87 -12.63 -6.07
CA ASN A 29 9.52 -11.57 -5.31
C ASN A 29 8.73 -10.25 -5.29
N GLY A 30 7.41 -10.30 -5.33
CA GLY A 30 6.58 -9.09 -5.25
C GLY A 30 6.85 -8.22 -4.02
N SER A 31 7.41 -8.79 -2.97
CA SER A 31 7.81 -8.04 -1.76
C SER A 31 9.16 -7.33 -1.89
N GLY A 32 9.99 -7.64 -2.89
CA GLY A 32 11.37 -7.17 -2.97
C GLY A 32 12.31 -7.78 -1.92
N CYS A 33 11.81 -8.71 -1.09
CA CYS A 33 12.54 -9.35 0.01
C CYS A 33 12.85 -10.83 -0.25
N GLY A 34 12.72 -11.29 -1.49
CA GLY A 34 12.99 -12.67 -1.89
C GLY A 34 11.78 -13.61 -1.80
N ASN A 35 10.58 -13.11 -1.56
CA ASN A 35 9.37 -13.92 -1.46
C ASN A 35 8.10 -13.11 -1.76
N GLU A 36 6.98 -13.80 -1.87
CA GLU A 36 5.65 -13.22 -2.04
C GLU A 36 4.63 -14.10 -1.33
N THR A 37 3.89 -13.52 -0.39
CA THR A 37 2.88 -14.24 0.40
C THR A 37 1.75 -14.75 -0.50
N ALA A 38 1.45 -16.05 -0.45
CA ALA A 38 0.37 -16.68 -1.20
C ALA A 38 -0.99 -16.49 -0.51
N SER A 39 -1.44 -15.23 -0.36
CA SER A 39 -2.67 -14.87 0.34
C SER A 39 -3.93 -15.53 -0.22
N ASN A 40 -3.94 -15.83 -1.53
CA ASN A 40 -5.01 -16.54 -2.22
C ASN A 40 -5.16 -18.01 -1.82
N ARG A 41 -4.17 -18.61 -1.14
CA ARG A 41 -4.27 -20.00 -0.64
C ARG A 41 -5.17 -20.04 0.61
N PRO A 42 -6.12 -20.99 0.68
CA PRO A 42 -7.12 -21.02 1.75
C PRO A 42 -6.54 -20.99 3.18
N MET A 43 -5.47 -21.76 3.44
CA MET A 43 -4.89 -21.78 4.78
C MET A 43 -4.06 -20.53 5.11
N MET A 44 -3.43 -19.91 4.10
CA MET A 44 -2.77 -18.61 4.30
C MET A 44 -3.80 -17.50 4.57
N ARG A 45 -4.87 -17.46 3.80
CA ARG A 45 -5.99 -16.54 4.04
C ARG A 45 -6.57 -16.72 5.44
N LYS A 46 -6.86 -17.97 5.84
CA LYS A 46 -7.32 -18.27 7.19
C LYS A 46 -6.35 -17.75 8.25
N TYR A 47 -5.05 -17.99 8.07
CA TYR A 47 -4.03 -17.50 8.99
C TYR A 47 -4.06 -15.97 9.13
N MET A 48 -4.15 -15.25 8.01
CA MET A 48 -4.20 -13.78 8.00
C MET A 48 -5.47 -13.26 8.71
N VAL A 49 -6.63 -13.81 8.39
CA VAL A 49 -7.92 -13.44 9.03
C VAL A 49 -7.89 -13.72 10.53
N GLU A 50 -7.50 -14.93 10.94
CA GLU A 50 -7.46 -15.29 12.37
C GLU A 50 -6.39 -14.49 13.14
N SER A 51 -5.27 -14.11 12.48
CA SER A 51 -4.28 -13.22 13.08
C SER A 51 -4.87 -11.84 13.40
N VAL A 52 -5.59 -11.24 12.46
CA VAL A 52 -6.25 -9.94 12.69
C VAL A 52 -7.28 -10.04 13.82
N LYS A 53 -8.13 -11.05 13.80
CA LYS A 53 -9.11 -11.30 14.89
C LYS A 53 -8.43 -11.46 16.25
N TYR A 54 -7.32 -12.20 16.31
CA TYR A 54 -6.55 -12.38 17.54
C TYR A 54 -6.04 -11.05 18.10
N TRP A 55 -5.44 -10.21 17.28
CA TRP A 55 -4.93 -8.93 17.72
C TRP A 55 -6.03 -7.95 18.15
N ILE A 56 -7.21 -7.99 17.54
CA ILE A 56 -8.36 -7.20 17.98
C ILE A 56 -8.84 -7.69 19.35
N ASN A 57 -9.08 -9.00 19.50
CA ASN A 57 -9.70 -9.54 20.71
C ASN A 57 -8.78 -9.55 21.92
N GLU A 58 -7.50 -9.90 21.74
CA GLU A 58 -6.56 -10.08 22.84
C GLU A 58 -5.81 -8.80 23.21
N TYR A 59 -5.55 -7.94 22.21
CA TYR A 59 -4.75 -6.72 22.42
C TYR A 59 -5.53 -5.43 22.18
N HIS A 60 -6.80 -5.53 21.81
CA HIS A 60 -7.70 -4.39 21.58
C HIS A 60 -7.12 -3.36 20.59
N LEU A 61 -6.55 -3.86 19.48
CA LEU A 61 -6.05 -2.98 18.43
C LEU A 61 -7.21 -2.36 17.64
N ASP A 62 -7.12 -1.06 17.39
CA ASP A 62 -8.14 -0.27 16.69
C ASP A 62 -7.92 -0.20 15.16
N GLY A 63 -6.83 -0.77 14.66
CA GLY A 63 -6.56 -0.76 13.22
C GLY A 63 -5.29 -1.49 12.81
N PHE A 64 -5.15 -1.66 11.48
CA PHE A 64 -4.04 -2.40 10.87
C PHE A 64 -3.54 -1.69 9.62
N ARG A 65 -2.23 -1.55 9.53
CA ARG A 65 -1.53 -1.14 8.30
C ARG A 65 -0.90 -2.36 7.66
N PHE A 66 -1.22 -2.63 6.41
CA PHE A 66 -0.64 -3.72 5.64
C PHE A 66 0.54 -3.23 4.80
N ASP A 67 1.70 -3.74 5.11
CA ASP A 67 2.91 -3.56 4.32
C ASP A 67 2.73 -4.25 2.97
N LEU A 68 3.07 -3.55 1.87
CA LEU A 68 2.88 -4.07 0.52
C LEU A 68 1.53 -4.77 0.32
N MET A 69 0.44 -4.12 0.76
CA MET A 69 -0.92 -4.66 0.62
C MET A 69 -1.22 -5.08 -0.82
N GLY A 70 -0.59 -4.41 -1.79
CA GLY A 70 -0.74 -4.69 -3.20
C GLY A 70 -0.28 -6.07 -3.67
N ILE A 71 0.40 -6.88 -2.83
CA ILE A 71 0.69 -8.28 -3.17
C ILE A 71 -0.36 -9.26 -2.65
N HIS A 72 -1.31 -8.81 -1.83
CA HIS A 72 -2.41 -9.65 -1.35
C HIS A 72 -3.58 -9.61 -2.30
N ASP A 73 -4.29 -10.72 -2.44
CA ASP A 73 -5.48 -10.78 -3.27
C ASP A 73 -6.67 -10.03 -2.62
N ILE A 74 -7.52 -9.48 -3.48
CA ILE A 74 -8.70 -8.69 -3.08
C ILE A 74 -9.62 -9.48 -2.15
N GLU A 75 -9.83 -10.77 -2.42
CA GLU A 75 -10.72 -11.60 -1.62
C GLU A 75 -10.22 -11.76 -0.18
N THR A 76 -8.92 -11.98 0.00
CA THR A 76 -8.32 -12.04 1.34
C THR A 76 -8.49 -10.73 2.10
N MET A 77 -8.23 -9.60 1.45
CA MET A 77 -8.42 -8.30 2.10
C MET A 77 -9.87 -8.02 2.48
N LYS A 78 -10.83 -8.43 1.63
CA LYS A 78 -12.25 -8.34 1.95
C LYS A 78 -12.65 -9.18 3.17
N GLN A 79 -12.20 -10.43 3.23
CA GLN A 79 -12.48 -11.31 4.37
C GLN A 79 -11.86 -10.79 5.67
N ILE A 80 -10.67 -10.20 5.62
CA ILE A 80 -10.07 -9.50 6.76
C ILE A 80 -10.96 -8.33 7.20
N ARG A 81 -11.44 -7.51 6.26
CA ARG A 81 -12.34 -6.37 6.57
C ARG A 81 -13.66 -6.85 7.18
N GLU A 82 -14.27 -7.88 6.61
CA GLU A 82 -15.51 -8.48 7.12
C GLU A 82 -15.32 -8.99 8.54
N ALA A 83 -14.29 -9.81 8.78
CA ALA A 83 -14.00 -10.36 10.10
C ALA A 83 -13.70 -9.28 11.16
N ALA A 84 -13.00 -8.23 10.79
CA ALA A 84 -12.75 -7.09 11.67
C ALA A 84 -14.06 -6.32 11.98
N THR A 85 -14.92 -6.12 10.96
CA THR A 85 -16.21 -5.42 11.10
C THR A 85 -17.19 -6.18 12.00
N GLU A 86 -17.18 -7.52 11.96
CA GLU A 86 -18.00 -8.37 12.84
C GLU A 86 -17.64 -8.19 14.32
N ILE A 87 -16.37 -7.90 14.63
CA ILE A 87 -15.91 -7.65 16.00
C ILE A 87 -16.15 -6.20 16.38
N ASP A 88 -15.66 -5.26 15.57
CA ASP A 88 -15.83 -3.83 15.76
C ASP A 88 -15.81 -3.12 14.39
N PRO A 89 -16.93 -2.47 13.97
CA PRO A 89 -17.00 -1.78 12.70
C PRO A 89 -16.09 -0.53 12.60
N THR A 90 -15.56 -0.04 13.71
CA THR A 90 -14.66 1.11 13.76
C THR A 90 -13.20 0.77 13.47
N ILE A 91 -12.84 -0.52 13.42
CA ILE A 91 -11.47 -0.97 13.10
C ILE A 91 -11.03 -0.38 11.76
N PHE A 92 -9.90 0.31 11.78
CA PHE A 92 -9.34 0.95 10.60
C PHE A 92 -8.37 0.01 9.86
N ILE A 93 -8.60 -0.20 8.56
CA ILE A 93 -7.74 -1.04 7.71
C ILE A 93 -7.24 -0.22 6.53
N TYR A 94 -5.93 -0.18 6.37
CA TYR A 94 -5.29 0.50 5.26
C TYR A 94 -3.94 -0.15 4.94
N GLY A 95 -3.32 0.25 3.84
CA GLY A 95 -2.01 -0.28 3.49
C GLY A 95 -1.41 0.36 2.25
N GLU A 96 -0.31 -0.22 1.81
CA GLU A 96 0.37 0.17 0.59
C GLU A 96 -0.27 -0.54 -0.61
N GLY A 97 -0.96 0.24 -1.45
CA GLY A 97 -1.63 -0.27 -2.65
C GLY A 97 -0.67 -0.54 -3.81
N TRP A 98 0.52 -1.06 -3.52
CA TRP A 98 1.56 -1.41 -4.50
C TRP A 98 2.33 -2.66 -4.09
N ALA A 99 3.19 -3.15 -4.99
CA ALA A 99 4.20 -4.16 -4.76
C ALA A 99 5.58 -3.54 -4.98
N ALA A 100 6.63 -4.09 -4.37
CA ALA A 100 8.00 -3.62 -4.57
C ALA A 100 8.57 -4.06 -5.92
N GLU A 101 8.22 -5.28 -6.37
CA GLU A 101 8.55 -5.82 -7.69
C GLU A 101 7.28 -6.40 -8.35
N ALA A 102 7.40 -6.87 -9.58
CA ALA A 102 6.28 -7.47 -10.32
C ALA A 102 5.72 -8.70 -9.57
N PRO A 103 4.45 -8.68 -9.16
CA PRO A 103 3.85 -9.81 -8.45
C PRO A 103 3.56 -10.97 -9.40
N GLN A 104 3.50 -12.19 -8.84
CA GLN A 104 3.20 -13.40 -9.62
C GLN A 104 1.72 -13.46 -10.04
N MET A 105 0.82 -12.92 -9.24
CA MET A 105 -0.61 -12.86 -9.61
C MET A 105 -0.91 -11.66 -10.50
N PRO A 106 -1.96 -11.76 -11.37
CA PRO A 106 -2.45 -10.63 -12.14
C PRO A 106 -2.84 -9.46 -11.24
N THR A 107 -2.39 -8.25 -11.60
CA THR A 107 -2.58 -7.05 -10.78
C THR A 107 -4.06 -6.66 -10.60
N ASP A 108 -4.95 -7.06 -11.50
CA ASP A 108 -6.39 -6.84 -11.39
C ASP A 108 -7.08 -7.68 -10.31
N SER A 109 -6.42 -8.75 -9.84
CA SER A 109 -6.89 -9.58 -8.73
C SER A 109 -6.25 -9.23 -7.38
N LEU A 110 -5.32 -8.28 -7.37
CA LEU A 110 -4.57 -7.86 -6.20
C LEU A 110 -5.10 -6.55 -5.61
N ALA A 111 -4.83 -6.33 -4.32
CA ALA A 111 -5.20 -5.12 -3.58
C ALA A 111 -4.29 -3.91 -3.93
N MET A 112 -4.01 -3.75 -5.23
CA MET A 112 -3.37 -2.56 -5.78
C MET A 112 -4.26 -1.34 -5.61
N LYS A 113 -3.69 -0.13 -5.49
CA LYS A 113 -4.48 1.10 -5.31
C LYS A 113 -5.52 1.30 -6.41
N ALA A 114 -5.23 0.91 -7.65
CA ALA A 114 -6.19 0.96 -8.75
C ALA A 114 -7.46 0.10 -8.53
N ASN A 115 -7.43 -0.84 -7.60
CA ASN A 115 -8.55 -1.73 -7.26
C ASN A 115 -9.21 -1.40 -5.92
N ILE A 116 -8.76 -0.37 -5.21
CA ILE A 116 -9.26 -0.01 -3.87
C ILE A 116 -10.77 0.26 -3.88
N TYR A 117 -11.31 0.83 -4.94
CA TYR A 117 -12.77 1.04 -5.09
C TYR A 117 -13.59 -0.24 -4.94
N ARG A 118 -12.99 -1.43 -5.15
CA ARG A 118 -13.62 -2.76 -5.01
C ARG A 118 -13.61 -3.28 -3.58
N MET A 119 -12.95 -2.58 -2.66
CA MET A 119 -12.75 -3.00 -1.26
C MET A 119 -13.26 -1.92 -0.29
N PRO A 120 -14.60 -1.77 -0.14
CA PRO A 120 -15.18 -0.80 0.79
C PRO A 120 -14.62 -0.98 2.22
N GLY A 121 -14.30 0.13 2.90
CA GLY A 121 -13.75 0.11 4.25
C GLY A 121 -12.25 -0.21 4.34
N ILE A 122 -11.56 -0.30 3.19
CA ILE A 122 -10.10 -0.41 3.12
C ILE A 122 -9.55 0.80 2.38
N ALA A 123 -8.48 1.40 2.93
CA ALA A 123 -7.81 2.55 2.34
C ALA A 123 -6.40 2.22 1.87
N ALA A 124 -5.86 3.05 0.98
CA ALA A 124 -4.47 2.95 0.54
C ALA A 124 -3.77 4.30 0.64
N PHE A 125 -2.46 4.26 0.84
CA PHE A 125 -1.62 5.44 0.77
C PHE A 125 -1.61 6.06 -0.64
N SER A 126 -1.64 7.40 -0.69
CA SER A 126 -1.50 8.14 -1.94
C SER A 126 -0.07 8.66 -2.10
N ASP A 127 0.70 8.01 -2.94
CA ASP A 127 2.00 8.49 -3.39
C ASP A 127 1.85 9.72 -4.33
N GLU A 128 0.67 9.93 -4.93
CA GLU A 128 0.39 11.11 -5.73
C GLU A 128 0.58 12.40 -4.92
N ILE A 129 -0.11 12.53 -3.80
CA ILE A 129 0.00 13.74 -2.96
C ILE A 129 1.34 13.80 -2.24
N ARG A 130 1.87 12.66 -1.76
CA ARG A 130 3.18 12.61 -1.12
C ARG A 130 4.26 13.21 -2.02
N ASP A 131 4.37 12.68 -3.24
CA ASP A 131 5.41 13.08 -4.17
C ASP A 131 5.10 14.40 -4.87
N GLY A 132 3.82 14.74 -5.03
CA GLY A 132 3.38 16.07 -5.45
C GLY A 132 3.82 17.17 -4.49
N LEU A 133 3.89 16.88 -3.20
CA LEU A 133 4.36 17.82 -2.19
C LEU A 133 5.88 17.87 -2.09
N ARG A 134 6.55 16.72 -1.87
CA ARG A 134 7.97 16.64 -1.50
C ARG A 134 8.94 16.32 -2.64
N GLY A 135 8.43 15.82 -3.76
CA GLY A 135 9.23 15.30 -4.88
C GLY A 135 9.21 13.76 -4.96
N PRO A 136 9.59 13.19 -6.12
CA PRO A 136 9.42 11.77 -6.41
C PRO A 136 10.27 10.89 -5.49
N PHE A 137 9.75 9.74 -5.11
CA PHE A 137 10.46 8.72 -4.31
C PHE A 137 11.77 8.26 -4.98
N SER A 138 11.80 8.22 -6.31
CA SER A 138 12.95 7.72 -7.09
C SER A 138 14.17 8.66 -7.12
N ASP A 139 14.00 9.94 -6.77
CA ASP A 139 15.10 10.93 -6.77
C ASP A 139 14.97 11.90 -5.59
N ASN A 140 15.77 11.68 -4.57
CA ASN A 140 15.77 12.48 -3.35
C ASN A 140 16.27 13.92 -3.54
N LYS A 141 16.92 14.24 -4.66
CA LYS A 141 17.40 15.59 -4.98
C LYS A 141 16.35 16.43 -5.72
N GLN A 142 15.34 15.77 -6.29
CA GLN A 142 14.28 16.47 -6.98
C GLN A 142 13.23 16.96 -5.99
N GLY A 143 13.05 18.28 -5.89
CA GLY A 143 11.96 18.89 -5.12
C GLY A 143 10.65 18.91 -5.89
N ALA A 144 9.57 19.35 -5.22
CA ALA A 144 8.27 19.59 -5.83
C ALA A 144 7.61 20.84 -5.22
N PHE A 145 6.33 20.81 -4.92
CA PHE A 145 5.56 21.99 -4.45
C PHE A 145 6.20 22.68 -3.24
N LEU A 146 6.67 21.95 -2.24
CA LEU A 146 7.32 22.52 -1.05
C LEU A 146 8.67 23.18 -1.36
N ALA A 147 9.30 22.84 -2.47
CA ALA A 147 10.49 23.53 -2.99
C ALA A 147 10.14 24.75 -3.87
N GLY A 148 8.87 25.14 -3.95
CA GLY A 148 8.39 26.23 -4.80
C GLY A 148 8.34 25.89 -6.29
N LEU A 149 8.38 24.59 -6.64
CA LEU A 149 8.36 24.15 -8.03
C LEU A 149 6.91 23.88 -8.48
N PRO A 150 6.49 24.40 -9.65
CA PRO A 150 5.17 24.13 -10.22
C PRO A 150 5.09 22.74 -10.86
N GLY A 151 3.86 22.34 -11.26
CA GLY A 151 3.62 21.16 -12.09
C GLY A 151 3.10 19.94 -11.34
N ASN A 152 2.86 20.04 -10.03
CA ASN A 152 2.32 18.95 -9.21
C ASN A 152 0.97 19.29 -8.56
N GLU A 153 0.35 20.39 -8.97
CA GLU A 153 -0.88 20.90 -8.38
C GLU A 153 -2.04 19.91 -8.50
N GLU A 154 -2.14 19.21 -9.64
CA GLU A 154 -3.19 18.22 -9.86
C GLU A 154 -3.02 16.99 -8.96
N SER A 155 -1.78 16.56 -8.71
CA SER A 155 -1.50 15.46 -7.77
C SER A 155 -1.88 15.83 -6.33
N ILE A 156 -1.66 17.08 -5.94
CA ILE A 156 -2.06 17.59 -4.62
C ILE A 156 -3.58 17.69 -4.52
N LYS A 157 -4.25 18.26 -5.52
CA LYS A 157 -5.72 18.32 -5.59
C LYS A 157 -6.32 16.91 -5.51
N PHE A 158 -5.77 15.95 -6.28
CA PHE A 158 -6.20 14.58 -6.29
C PHE A 158 -6.18 13.95 -4.88
N GLY A 159 -5.10 14.14 -4.14
CA GLY A 159 -5.00 13.68 -2.75
C GLY A 159 -5.97 14.40 -1.81
N LEU A 160 -6.15 15.72 -1.98
CA LEU A 160 -7.05 16.51 -1.14
C LEU A 160 -8.52 16.12 -1.30
N VAL A 161 -8.96 15.74 -2.51
CA VAL A 161 -10.33 15.25 -2.74
C VAL A 161 -10.50 13.77 -2.41
N GLY A 162 -9.45 13.08 -1.95
CA GLY A 162 -9.51 11.68 -1.54
C GLY A 162 -9.51 10.69 -2.69
N GLY A 163 -8.86 11.02 -3.82
CA GLY A 163 -8.71 10.11 -4.97
C GLY A 163 -10.00 9.78 -5.73
N ILE A 164 -11.07 10.51 -5.48
CA ILE A 164 -12.37 10.37 -6.16
C ILE A 164 -12.44 11.23 -7.42
N GLN A 165 -13.42 10.95 -8.28
CA GLN A 165 -13.73 11.84 -9.40
C GLN A 165 -14.17 13.21 -8.90
N HIS A 166 -13.50 14.27 -9.34
CA HIS A 166 -13.82 15.63 -8.96
C HIS A 166 -13.64 16.59 -10.14
N PRO A 167 -14.59 17.55 -10.38
CA PRO A 167 -14.55 18.42 -11.56
C PRO A 167 -13.36 19.39 -11.59
N GLN A 168 -12.70 19.66 -10.46
CA GLN A 168 -11.54 20.54 -10.36
C GLN A 168 -10.20 19.81 -10.44
N VAL A 169 -10.21 18.49 -10.69
CA VAL A 169 -9.00 17.68 -10.85
C VAL A 169 -8.88 17.24 -12.30
N ASP A 170 -7.81 17.64 -12.95
CA ASP A 170 -7.41 17.08 -14.24
C ASP A 170 -6.54 15.84 -13.99
N ASN A 171 -7.15 14.66 -14.19
CA ASN A 171 -6.46 13.41 -13.94
C ASN A 171 -5.25 13.17 -14.85
N GLU A 172 -5.21 13.78 -16.05
CA GLU A 172 -4.05 13.67 -16.94
C GLU A 172 -2.82 14.38 -16.34
N GLY A 173 -3.03 15.42 -15.53
CA GLY A 173 -1.98 16.14 -14.81
C GLY A 173 -1.51 15.47 -13.51
N VAL A 174 -2.19 14.42 -13.04
CA VAL A 174 -1.76 13.68 -11.84
C VAL A 174 -0.53 12.83 -12.16
N ASN A 175 0.43 12.74 -11.24
CA ASN A 175 1.73 12.10 -11.51
C ASN A 175 1.66 10.58 -11.78
N TYR A 176 1.04 9.76 -10.94
CA TYR A 176 1.04 8.30 -11.09
C TYR A 176 -0.28 7.77 -11.66
N SER A 177 -1.39 8.17 -11.07
CA SER A 177 -2.72 7.66 -11.44
C SER A 177 -3.42 8.61 -12.41
N LYS A 178 -3.74 8.14 -13.61
CA LYS A 178 -4.45 8.92 -14.63
C LYS A 178 -5.98 8.80 -14.54
N ALA A 179 -6.48 8.21 -13.46
CA ALA A 179 -7.90 8.06 -13.17
C ALA A 179 -8.13 8.00 -11.66
N PRO A 180 -9.32 8.38 -11.19
CA PRO A 180 -9.72 8.14 -9.79
C PRO A 180 -9.66 6.65 -9.45
N TRP A 181 -9.16 6.32 -8.26
CA TRP A 181 -9.06 4.93 -7.81
C TRP A 181 -9.84 4.66 -6.52
N ALA A 182 -10.34 5.69 -5.85
CA ALA A 182 -11.20 5.56 -4.68
C ALA A 182 -12.68 5.74 -5.07
N ALA A 183 -13.56 4.92 -4.47
CA ALA A 183 -15.01 5.11 -4.56
C ALA A 183 -15.51 6.15 -3.55
N GLN A 184 -14.77 6.33 -2.44
CA GLN A 184 -15.07 7.28 -1.38
C GLN A 184 -13.76 7.92 -0.86
N PRO A 185 -13.79 9.19 -0.41
CA PRO A 185 -12.58 9.87 0.08
C PRO A 185 -11.89 9.15 1.25
N THR A 186 -12.65 8.38 2.04
CA THR A 186 -12.14 7.58 3.15
C THR A 186 -11.25 6.41 2.74
N GLN A 187 -11.15 6.12 1.45
CA GLN A 187 -10.27 5.07 0.92
C GLN A 187 -8.87 5.56 0.54
N LEU A 188 -8.58 6.85 0.74
CA LEU A 188 -7.26 7.42 0.47
C LEU A 188 -6.62 7.96 1.74
N ILE A 189 -5.35 7.61 1.98
CA ILE A 189 -4.52 8.17 3.04
C ILE A 189 -3.62 9.25 2.44
N SER A 190 -3.94 10.52 2.74
CA SER A 190 -3.07 11.64 2.43
C SER A 190 -1.93 11.72 3.44
N TYR A 191 -0.70 11.76 2.97
CA TYR A 191 0.49 11.88 3.82
C TYR A 191 1.63 12.57 3.09
N ILE A 192 2.63 12.99 3.82
CA ILE A 192 3.81 13.66 3.25
C ILE A 192 5.10 12.90 3.54
N SER A 193 5.17 12.23 4.68
CA SER A 193 6.27 11.35 5.06
C SER A 193 5.78 10.28 6.04
N CYS A 194 6.52 9.19 6.16
CA CYS A 194 6.27 8.10 7.10
C CYS A 194 7.61 7.54 7.58
N HIS A 195 7.64 6.31 8.09
CA HIS A 195 8.85 5.59 8.51
C HIS A 195 9.72 5.12 7.34
N ASP A 196 9.14 5.05 6.13
CA ASP A 196 9.84 4.70 4.90
C ASP A 196 10.48 5.92 4.27
N ASP A 197 11.71 5.79 3.73
CA ASP A 197 12.47 6.86 3.12
C ASP A 197 12.88 7.95 4.13
N MET A 198 13.37 9.07 3.63
CA MET A 198 13.77 10.22 4.44
C MET A 198 12.58 10.84 5.16
N CYS A 199 12.77 11.26 6.41
CA CYS A 199 11.82 12.16 7.04
C CYS A 199 11.74 13.50 6.27
N LEU A 200 10.65 14.24 6.46
CA LEU A 200 10.40 15.44 5.67
C LEU A 200 11.54 16.47 5.74
N VAL A 201 12.12 16.69 6.92
CA VAL A 201 13.23 17.65 7.11
C VAL A 201 14.45 17.24 6.29
N ASP A 202 14.84 15.96 6.35
CA ASP A 202 16.02 15.48 5.60
C ASP A 202 15.77 15.51 4.10
N ARG A 203 14.54 15.20 3.69
CA ARG A 203 14.12 15.29 2.29
C ARG A 203 14.21 16.71 1.76
N LEU A 204 13.69 17.70 2.49
CA LEU A 204 13.75 19.10 2.09
C LEU A 204 15.18 19.61 2.08
N ASN A 205 16.00 19.28 3.07
CA ASN A 205 17.42 19.64 3.11
C ASN A 205 18.18 19.07 1.90
N THR A 206 17.80 17.91 1.41
CA THR A 206 18.45 17.25 0.27
C THR A 206 18.00 17.88 -1.06
N SER A 207 16.71 18.25 -1.19
CA SER A 207 16.12 18.74 -2.43
C SER A 207 16.15 20.25 -2.59
N ILE A 208 16.35 21.01 -1.51
CA ILE A 208 16.39 22.49 -1.49
C ILE A 208 17.75 22.94 -0.92
N PRO A 209 18.76 23.17 -1.77
CA PRO A 209 20.07 23.62 -1.29
C PRO A 209 19.97 24.94 -0.51
N GLY A 210 20.53 24.96 0.71
CA GLY A 210 20.57 26.16 1.54
C GLY A 210 19.29 26.46 2.34
N ILE A 211 18.33 25.52 2.38
CA ILE A 211 17.20 25.66 3.32
C ILE A 211 17.73 25.66 4.75
N THR A 212 17.29 26.62 5.55
CA THR A 212 17.53 26.67 6.99
C THR A 212 16.24 26.41 7.73
N PRO A 213 16.27 25.71 8.87
CA PRO A 213 15.09 25.48 9.69
C PRO A 213 14.43 26.75 10.18
#